data_947e4d35e624fcd34d4bd505ea9a03c8
#
_entry.id   947e4d35e624fcd34d4bd505ea9a03c8
#
_cell.length_a   1.000
_cell.length_b   1.000
_cell.length_c   1.000
_cell.angle_alpha   90.00
_cell.angle_beta   90.00
_cell.angle_gamma   90.00
#
_symmetry.space_group_name_H-M   'P 1'
#
loop_
_entity.id
_entity.type
_entity.pdbx_description
1 polymer ?
#
loop_
_entity_poly.entity_id
_entity_poly.type
_entity_poly.pdbx_seq_one_letter_code
_entity_poly.pdbx_strand_id
1 'polypeptide(L)'
;MAADIGRIVSELISFRSLLGKRVLSVGAGGGQFVGLYREAREVVALDNDPSALDALRERVRLEGLENRVTPLLGDLLLLPEGEKYDLLLFEFSLHEMGDPEVALKKACTLASEVLVADHDPSSPWASLVGEREKVARAWRGVRNRGALLEVAHGGEQIFSSKEELLRRVAPLGPEVQDNARVWAEREGLRIPMVYRFALLKGLSGS
;
A
#
# COMPACT_ATOMS: atom_id res chain seq x y z
N MET A 1 -2.74 -6.81 16.27
CA MET A 1 -2.19 -6.48 14.94
C MET A 1 -3.17 -7.03 13.93
N ALA A 2 -3.76 -6.19 13.12
CA ALA A 2 -4.93 -6.58 12.35
C ALA A 2 -4.64 -7.49 11.14
N ALA A 3 -3.52 -7.34 10.45
CA ALA A 3 -3.14 -8.19 9.32
C ALA A 3 -1.80 -8.88 9.57
N ASP A 4 -1.56 -10.02 8.92
CA ASP A 4 -0.24 -10.65 8.90
C ASP A 4 0.67 -9.90 7.90
N ILE A 5 1.22 -8.78 8.37
CA ILE A 5 2.12 -7.94 7.56
C ILE A 5 3.38 -8.71 7.15
N GLY A 6 3.91 -9.57 8.01
CA GLY A 6 5.10 -10.39 7.69
C GLY A 6 4.85 -11.31 6.48
N ARG A 7 3.67 -11.91 6.41
CA ARG A 7 3.26 -12.72 5.28
C ARG A 7 3.13 -11.89 4.00
N ILE A 8 2.44 -10.74 4.06
CA ILE A 8 2.30 -9.84 2.91
C ILE A 8 3.65 -9.39 2.39
N VAL A 9 4.57 -9.00 3.28
CA VAL A 9 5.95 -8.63 2.93
C VAL A 9 6.68 -9.78 2.23
N SER A 10 6.60 -11.00 2.76
CA SER A 10 7.24 -12.18 2.17
C SER A 10 6.69 -12.51 0.77
N GLU A 11 5.37 -12.43 0.61
CA GLU A 11 4.72 -12.64 -0.69
C GLU A 11 5.08 -11.55 -1.70
N LEU A 12 5.19 -10.29 -1.25
CA LEU A 12 5.57 -9.15 -2.09
C LEU A 12 7.03 -9.28 -2.57
N ILE A 13 7.96 -9.66 -1.68
CA ILE A 13 9.36 -9.96 -2.02
C ILE A 13 9.43 -11.10 -3.05
N SER A 14 8.64 -12.15 -2.86
CA SER A 14 8.57 -13.28 -3.78
C SER A 14 7.99 -12.90 -5.14
N PHE A 15 7.02 -11.99 -5.17
CA PHE A 15 6.43 -11.48 -6.40
C PHE A 15 7.39 -10.56 -7.16
N ARG A 16 8.05 -9.62 -6.47
CA ARG A 16 9.06 -8.71 -7.04
C ARG A 16 10.08 -8.29 -5.99
N SER A 17 11.31 -8.79 -6.09
CA SER A 17 12.41 -8.39 -5.20
C SER A 17 12.81 -6.93 -5.40
N LEU A 18 13.11 -6.25 -4.29
CA LEU A 18 13.67 -4.90 -4.24
C LEU A 18 15.20 -4.91 -4.16
N LEU A 19 15.84 -6.07 -4.21
CA LEU A 19 17.28 -6.22 -3.99
C LEU A 19 18.09 -5.28 -4.90
N GLY A 20 18.87 -4.42 -4.26
CA GLY A 20 19.77 -3.48 -4.92
C GLY A 20 19.08 -2.32 -5.68
N LYS A 21 17.75 -2.22 -5.62
CA LYS A 21 16.98 -1.19 -6.33
C LYS A 21 16.95 0.14 -5.57
N ARG A 22 16.87 1.24 -6.33
CA ARG A 22 16.40 2.54 -5.87
C ARG A 22 14.88 2.58 -5.98
N VAL A 23 14.19 2.72 -4.86
CA VAL A 23 12.73 2.57 -4.76
C VAL A 23 12.08 3.88 -4.33
N LEU A 24 10.98 4.25 -4.99
CA LEU A 24 10.02 5.23 -4.49
C LEU A 24 8.83 4.47 -3.94
N SER A 25 8.64 4.50 -2.63
CA SER A 25 7.45 3.94 -1.98
C SER A 25 6.42 5.03 -1.75
N VAL A 26 5.21 4.84 -2.25
CA VAL A 26 4.11 5.82 -2.23
C VAL A 26 3.00 5.35 -1.29
N GLY A 27 2.60 6.22 -0.37
CA GLY A 27 1.69 5.87 0.72
C GLY A 27 2.37 5.00 1.76
N ALA A 28 3.61 5.34 2.13
CA ALA A 28 4.42 4.58 3.07
C ALA A 28 3.83 4.54 4.49
N GLY A 29 2.91 5.45 4.79
CA GLY A 29 2.21 5.51 6.07
C GLY A 29 3.16 5.50 7.26
N GLY A 30 2.78 4.86 8.34
CA GLY A 30 3.62 4.66 9.52
C GLY A 30 4.64 3.53 9.40
N GLY A 31 5.01 3.11 8.17
CA GLY A 31 6.06 2.12 7.93
C GLY A 31 5.66 0.67 8.21
N GLN A 32 4.44 0.30 7.92
CA GLN A 32 3.98 -1.09 8.10
C GLN A 32 4.82 -2.08 7.27
N PHE A 33 5.29 -1.64 6.11
CA PHE A 33 6.09 -2.44 5.18
C PHE A 33 7.60 -2.15 5.26
N VAL A 34 8.08 -1.50 6.32
CA VAL A 34 9.51 -1.16 6.49
C VAL A 34 10.45 -2.35 6.34
N GLY A 35 9.99 -3.56 6.71
CA GLY A 35 10.74 -4.80 6.52
C GLY A 35 11.09 -5.10 5.05
N LEU A 36 10.26 -4.65 4.11
CA LEU A 36 10.50 -4.77 2.68
C LEU A 36 11.70 -3.94 2.21
N TYR A 37 11.96 -2.80 2.87
CA TYR A 37 13.00 -1.86 2.49
C TYR A 37 14.42 -2.37 2.78
N ARG A 38 14.56 -3.43 3.58
CA ARG A 38 15.87 -4.03 3.92
C ARG A 38 16.66 -4.50 2.70
N GLU A 39 15.99 -4.94 1.65
CA GLU A 39 16.62 -5.43 0.42
C GLU A 39 16.99 -4.31 -0.56
N ALA A 40 16.32 -3.17 -0.49
CA ALA A 40 16.57 -2.07 -1.41
C ALA A 40 17.95 -1.42 -1.16
N ARG A 41 18.55 -0.86 -2.20
CA ARG A 41 19.75 -0.02 -2.09
C ARG A 41 19.42 1.30 -1.40
N GLU A 42 18.29 1.90 -1.81
CA GLU A 42 17.81 3.21 -1.34
C GLU A 42 16.28 3.23 -1.47
N VAL A 43 15.61 3.81 -0.49
CA VAL A 43 14.15 4.01 -0.51
C VAL A 43 13.83 5.47 -0.19
N VAL A 44 13.09 6.12 -1.08
CA VAL A 44 12.36 7.35 -0.76
C VAL A 44 10.94 6.94 -0.40
N ALA A 45 10.56 7.16 0.85
CA ALA A 45 9.26 6.76 1.40
C ALA A 45 8.35 7.98 1.49
N LEU A 46 7.48 8.12 0.47
CA LEU A 46 6.61 9.27 0.27
C LEU A 46 5.26 9.07 0.96
N ASP A 47 4.84 10.05 1.73
CA ASP A 47 3.49 10.15 2.26
C ASP A 47 3.07 11.63 2.40
N ASN A 48 1.77 11.91 2.39
CA ASN A 48 1.24 13.26 2.57
C ASN A 48 0.77 13.54 4.01
N ASP A 49 0.82 12.53 4.89
CA ASP A 49 0.50 12.68 6.31
C ASP A 49 1.79 12.84 7.14
N PRO A 50 2.06 14.02 7.71
CA PRO A 50 3.24 14.24 8.53
C PRO A 50 3.28 13.37 9.79
N SER A 51 2.13 13.02 10.37
CA SER A 51 2.08 12.18 11.58
C SER A 51 2.42 10.73 11.26
N ALA A 52 2.01 10.24 10.10
CA ALA A 52 2.42 8.93 9.60
C ALA A 52 3.93 8.87 9.36
N LEU A 53 4.51 9.92 8.77
CA LEU A 53 5.96 9.99 8.55
C LEU A 53 6.77 10.08 9.86
N ASP A 54 6.24 10.67 10.93
CA ASP A 54 6.90 10.63 12.24
C ASP A 54 6.97 9.20 12.79
N ALA A 55 5.88 8.44 12.66
CA ALA A 55 5.87 7.02 13.01
C ALA A 55 6.81 6.19 12.12
N LEU A 56 6.88 6.50 10.83
CA LEU A 56 7.82 5.86 9.89
C LEU A 56 9.28 6.13 10.30
N ARG A 57 9.64 7.38 10.64
CA ARG A 57 11.00 7.73 11.08
C ARG A 57 11.43 6.91 12.30
N GLU A 58 10.53 6.77 13.27
CA GLU A 58 10.82 5.95 14.45
C GLU A 58 11.00 4.47 14.09
N ARG A 59 10.18 3.92 13.21
CA ARG A 59 10.35 2.53 12.75
C ARG A 59 11.65 2.33 11.96
N VAL A 60 11.99 3.24 11.07
CA VAL A 60 13.25 3.23 10.31
C VAL A 60 14.44 3.21 11.26
N ARG A 61 14.40 4.02 12.34
CA ARG A 61 15.42 4.05 13.39
C ARG A 61 15.51 2.72 14.15
N LEU A 62 14.36 2.17 14.57
CA LEU A 62 14.31 0.90 15.31
C LEU A 62 14.82 -0.29 14.48
N GLU A 63 14.65 -0.22 13.16
CA GLU A 63 15.09 -1.23 12.21
C GLU A 63 16.53 -1.02 11.71
N GLY A 64 17.20 0.08 12.09
CA GLY A 64 18.56 0.43 11.66
C GLY A 64 18.66 0.73 10.17
N LEU A 65 17.65 1.38 9.59
CA LEU A 65 17.55 1.63 8.14
C LEU A 65 17.74 3.11 7.77
N GLU A 66 18.20 3.97 8.69
CA GLU A 66 18.35 5.42 8.50
C GLU A 66 19.27 5.79 7.32
N ASN A 67 20.27 4.96 7.07
CA ASN A 67 21.20 5.17 5.96
C ASN A 67 20.62 4.73 4.59
N ARG A 68 19.41 4.20 4.57
CA ARG A 68 18.80 3.58 3.39
C ARG A 68 17.43 4.16 3.07
N VAL A 69 16.67 4.57 4.07
CA VAL A 69 15.29 5.05 3.94
C VAL A 69 15.20 6.52 4.26
N THR A 70 14.70 7.30 3.30
CA THR A 70 14.45 8.73 3.45
C THR A 70 12.94 8.99 3.43
N PRO A 71 12.30 9.27 4.59
CA PRO A 71 10.92 9.72 4.63
C PRO A 71 10.75 11.09 3.98
N LEU A 72 9.80 11.21 3.06
CA LEU A 72 9.53 12.42 2.29
C LEU A 72 8.06 12.83 2.44
N LEU A 73 7.82 14.03 2.96
CA LEU A 73 6.48 14.63 2.97
C LEU A 73 6.18 15.21 1.58
N GLY A 74 5.10 14.74 0.95
CA GLY A 74 4.73 15.27 -0.35
C GLY A 74 3.61 14.51 -1.04
N ASP A 75 3.31 14.96 -2.25
CA ASP A 75 2.33 14.35 -3.15
C ASP A 75 3.07 13.82 -4.38
N LEU A 76 2.75 12.59 -4.77
CA LEU A 76 3.30 11.93 -5.96
C LEU A 76 3.17 12.79 -7.22
N LEU A 77 2.02 13.45 -7.38
CA LEU A 77 1.74 14.24 -8.59
C LEU A 77 2.60 15.50 -8.70
N LEU A 78 3.13 15.98 -7.56
CA LEU A 78 3.97 17.17 -7.48
C LEU A 78 5.47 16.85 -7.57
N LEU A 79 5.86 15.59 -7.57
CA LEU A 79 7.29 15.23 -7.71
C LEU A 79 7.83 15.70 -9.06
N PRO A 80 9.07 16.24 -9.09
CA PRO A 80 9.68 16.71 -10.32
C PRO A 80 9.86 15.57 -11.33
N GLU A 81 9.78 15.90 -12.61
CA GLU A 81 10.17 14.97 -13.67
C GLU A 81 11.70 14.90 -13.77
N GLY A 82 12.21 13.75 -14.19
CA GLY A 82 13.64 13.55 -14.38
C GLY A 82 14.34 12.74 -13.30
N GLU A 83 13.81 12.69 -12.08
CA GLU A 83 14.30 11.74 -11.08
C GLU A 83 13.82 10.33 -11.45
N LYS A 84 14.78 9.40 -11.53
CA LYS A 84 14.48 8.03 -11.96
C LYS A 84 14.69 7.04 -10.82
N TYR A 85 13.69 6.17 -10.63
CA TYR A 85 13.72 5.05 -9.72
C TYR A 85 13.75 3.74 -10.52
N ASP A 86 14.36 2.71 -9.96
CA ASP A 86 14.30 1.38 -10.55
C ASP A 86 12.88 0.81 -10.42
N LEU A 87 12.21 1.13 -9.28
CA LEU A 87 10.87 0.68 -8.99
C LEU A 87 10.10 1.74 -8.18
N LEU A 88 8.83 1.96 -8.53
CA LEU A 88 7.86 2.67 -7.69
C LEU A 88 6.87 1.65 -7.14
N LEU A 89 6.62 1.71 -5.82
CA LEU A 89 5.68 0.85 -5.12
C LEU A 89 4.53 1.66 -4.54
N PHE A 90 3.29 1.30 -4.87
CA PHE A 90 2.10 1.73 -4.13
C PHE A 90 1.82 0.74 -2.99
N GLU A 91 1.91 1.20 -1.74
CA GLU A 91 1.69 0.40 -0.54
C GLU A 91 0.27 0.53 -0.02
N PHE A 92 -0.69 -0.20 -0.60
CA PHE A 92 -2.10 -0.10 -0.27
C PHE A 92 -2.62 1.35 -0.31
N SER A 93 -2.17 2.09 -1.31
CA SER A 93 -2.39 3.54 -1.42
C SER A 93 -2.96 3.99 -2.76
N LEU A 94 -2.90 3.16 -3.80
CA LEU A 94 -3.40 3.55 -5.12
C LEU A 94 -4.90 3.85 -5.09
N HIS A 95 -5.68 3.07 -4.33
CA HIS A 95 -7.12 3.29 -4.19
C HIS A 95 -7.47 4.59 -3.46
N GLU A 96 -6.55 5.15 -2.67
CA GLU A 96 -6.72 6.44 -1.99
C GLU A 96 -6.40 7.65 -2.89
N MET A 97 -5.76 7.42 -4.04
CA MET A 97 -5.48 8.49 -4.99
C MET A 97 -6.78 9.06 -5.58
N GLY A 98 -6.87 10.39 -5.67
CA GLY A 98 -8.03 11.06 -6.27
C GLY A 98 -8.35 10.56 -7.68
N ASP A 99 -7.31 10.38 -8.50
CA ASP A 99 -7.38 9.74 -9.81
C ASP A 99 -6.25 8.70 -9.95
N PRO A 100 -6.57 7.39 -9.80
CA PRO A 100 -5.59 6.32 -9.94
C PRO A 100 -4.91 6.25 -11.32
N GLU A 101 -5.61 6.62 -12.41
CA GLU A 101 -5.03 6.60 -13.75
C GLU A 101 -3.97 7.69 -13.92
N VAL A 102 -4.22 8.89 -13.39
CA VAL A 102 -3.25 9.99 -13.37
C VAL A 102 -2.07 9.62 -12.49
N ALA A 103 -2.30 9.03 -11.31
CA ALA A 103 -1.23 8.57 -10.42
C ALA A 103 -0.36 7.50 -11.09
N LEU A 104 -0.95 6.50 -11.75
CA LEU A 104 -0.23 5.46 -12.49
C LEU A 104 0.55 6.06 -13.68
N LYS A 105 -0.02 7.05 -14.39
CA LYS A 105 0.68 7.76 -15.46
C LYS A 105 1.93 8.44 -14.91
N LYS A 106 1.81 9.19 -13.82
CA LYS A 106 2.93 9.84 -13.15
C LYS A 106 3.96 8.82 -12.67
N ALA A 107 3.54 7.75 -12.02
CA ALA A 107 4.42 6.68 -11.55
C ALA A 107 5.27 6.09 -12.69
N CYS A 108 4.65 5.82 -13.84
CA CYS A 108 5.35 5.31 -15.02
C CYS A 108 6.39 6.28 -15.61
N THR A 109 6.29 7.59 -15.37
CA THR A 109 7.33 8.55 -15.78
C THR A 109 8.50 8.60 -14.81
N LEU A 110 8.30 8.21 -13.55
CA LEU A 110 9.29 8.29 -12.48
C LEU A 110 10.12 7.00 -12.31
N ALA A 111 9.57 5.84 -12.71
CA ALA A 111 10.23 4.56 -12.48
C ALA A 111 10.20 3.65 -13.70
N SER A 112 11.20 2.75 -13.77
CA SER A 112 11.28 1.72 -14.83
C SER A 112 10.24 0.62 -14.65
N GLU A 113 9.83 0.37 -13.40
CA GLU A 113 8.79 -0.58 -13.01
C GLU A 113 7.85 0.07 -12.00
N VAL A 114 6.56 -0.22 -12.09
CA VAL A 114 5.58 0.19 -11.10
C VAL A 114 4.94 -1.06 -10.50
N LEU A 115 5.11 -1.24 -9.21
CA LEU A 115 4.52 -2.30 -8.41
C LEU A 115 3.33 -1.74 -7.64
N VAL A 116 2.17 -2.36 -7.81
CA VAL A 116 0.96 -2.02 -7.06
C VAL A 116 0.68 -3.17 -6.10
N ALA A 117 0.66 -2.87 -4.81
CA ALA A 117 0.11 -3.74 -3.77
C ALA A 117 -1.13 -3.05 -3.20
N ASP A 118 -2.31 -3.66 -3.36
CA ASP A 118 -3.55 -3.03 -2.90
C ASP A 118 -4.62 -4.09 -2.58
N HIS A 119 -5.68 -3.68 -1.89
CA HIS A 119 -6.85 -4.52 -1.69
C HIS A 119 -7.43 -5.00 -3.02
N ASP A 120 -8.05 -6.18 -3.01
CA ASP A 120 -8.85 -6.66 -4.14
C ASP A 120 -10.30 -6.14 -4.00
N PRO A 121 -10.99 -5.81 -5.10
CA PRO A 121 -12.39 -5.40 -5.04
C PRO A 121 -13.36 -6.45 -4.43
N SER A 122 -12.96 -7.72 -4.42
CA SER A 122 -13.72 -8.81 -3.77
C SER A 122 -13.43 -8.97 -2.29
N SER A 123 -12.49 -8.18 -1.72
CA SER A 123 -12.10 -8.27 -0.32
C SER A 123 -13.26 -7.93 0.62
N PRO A 124 -13.69 -8.83 1.52
CA PRO A 124 -14.66 -8.51 2.55
C PRO A 124 -14.22 -7.35 3.45
N TRP A 125 -12.93 -7.26 3.76
CA TRP A 125 -12.37 -6.13 4.49
C TRP A 125 -12.60 -4.81 3.75
N ALA A 126 -12.26 -4.71 2.46
CA ALA A 126 -12.48 -3.49 1.68
C ALA A 126 -13.96 -3.09 1.59
N SER A 127 -14.85 -4.07 1.55
CA SER A 127 -16.30 -3.82 1.60
C SER A 127 -16.74 -3.30 2.96
N LEU A 128 -16.24 -3.89 4.05
CA LEU A 128 -16.58 -3.50 5.41
C LEU A 128 -16.16 -2.06 5.72
N VAL A 129 -14.96 -1.66 5.25
CA VAL A 129 -14.44 -0.30 5.46
C VAL A 129 -14.93 0.73 4.43
N GLY A 130 -15.83 0.33 3.52
CA GLY A 130 -16.44 1.25 2.55
C GLY A 130 -15.54 1.62 1.37
N GLU A 131 -14.44 0.89 1.14
CA GLU A 131 -13.45 1.23 0.11
C GLU A 131 -13.60 0.47 -1.21
N ARG A 132 -14.57 -0.43 -1.32
CA ARG A 132 -14.74 -1.32 -2.47
C ARG A 132 -14.73 -0.58 -3.81
N GLU A 133 -15.42 0.55 -3.92
CA GLU A 133 -15.51 1.32 -5.16
C GLU A 133 -14.19 2.02 -5.51
N LYS A 134 -13.50 2.56 -4.51
CA LYS A 134 -12.16 3.14 -4.67
C LYS A 134 -11.18 2.08 -5.20
N VAL A 135 -11.17 0.91 -4.55
CA VAL A 135 -10.35 -0.24 -4.93
C VAL A 135 -10.67 -0.71 -6.34
N ALA A 136 -11.96 -0.85 -6.69
CA ALA A 136 -12.37 -1.24 -8.04
C ALA A 136 -11.91 -0.23 -9.11
N ARG A 137 -11.94 1.06 -8.79
CA ARG A 137 -11.43 2.12 -9.67
C ARG A 137 -9.92 2.02 -9.86
N ALA A 138 -9.16 1.80 -8.79
CA ALA A 138 -7.71 1.63 -8.85
C ALA A 138 -7.33 0.45 -9.77
N TRP A 139 -7.99 -0.71 -9.60
CA TRP A 139 -7.73 -1.89 -10.44
C TRP A 139 -8.19 -1.74 -11.89
N ARG A 140 -9.20 -0.90 -12.18
CA ARG A 140 -9.50 -0.51 -13.57
C ARG A 140 -8.33 0.24 -14.19
N GLY A 141 -7.74 1.20 -13.48
CA GLY A 141 -6.56 1.93 -13.93
C GLY A 141 -5.37 1.02 -14.21
N VAL A 142 -5.10 0.05 -13.32
CA VAL A 142 -4.04 -0.96 -13.51
C VAL A 142 -4.28 -1.77 -14.78
N ARG A 143 -5.51 -2.29 -14.99
CA ARG A 143 -5.85 -3.07 -16.20
C ARG A 143 -5.75 -2.24 -17.48
N ASN A 144 -6.21 -0.99 -17.46
CA ASN A 144 -6.13 -0.09 -18.62
C ASN A 144 -4.67 0.17 -19.04
N ARG A 145 -3.74 0.07 -18.09
CA ARG A 145 -2.29 0.24 -18.34
C ARG A 145 -1.60 -1.03 -18.82
N GLY A 146 -2.24 -2.19 -18.75
CA GLY A 146 -1.68 -3.46 -19.16
C GLY A 146 -0.63 -3.97 -18.17
N ALA A 147 -1.06 -4.59 -17.09
CA ALA A 147 -0.17 -5.24 -16.14
C ALA A 147 0.61 -6.38 -16.81
N LEU A 148 1.91 -6.46 -16.56
CA LEU A 148 2.78 -7.55 -17.04
C LEU A 148 2.55 -8.83 -16.23
N LEU A 149 2.34 -8.69 -14.94
CA LEU A 149 2.06 -9.76 -13.98
C LEU A 149 0.99 -9.28 -13.02
N GLU A 150 0.11 -10.17 -12.60
CA GLU A 150 -0.92 -9.91 -11.60
C GLU A 150 -1.18 -11.19 -10.80
N VAL A 151 -1.28 -11.07 -9.47
CA VAL A 151 -1.60 -12.18 -8.57
C VAL A 151 -2.45 -11.69 -7.42
N ALA A 152 -3.42 -12.50 -7.00
CA ALA A 152 -4.25 -12.25 -5.81
C ALA A 152 -3.90 -13.23 -4.70
N HIS A 153 -3.95 -12.74 -3.46
CA HIS A 153 -3.67 -13.49 -2.26
C HIS A 153 -4.82 -13.35 -1.26
N GLY A 154 -5.05 -14.40 -0.49
CA GLY A 154 -5.99 -14.38 0.62
C GLY A 154 -5.27 -14.15 1.94
N GLY A 155 -5.89 -13.39 2.82
CA GLY A 155 -5.42 -13.13 4.18
C GLY A 155 -6.59 -12.85 5.10
N GLU A 156 -6.29 -12.37 6.30
CA GLU A 156 -7.29 -11.97 7.29
C GLU A 156 -6.83 -10.73 8.03
N GLN A 157 -7.81 -9.89 8.41
CA GLN A 157 -7.66 -8.92 9.47
C GLN A 157 -8.10 -9.59 10.77
N ILE A 158 -7.22 -9.67 11.76
CA ILE A 158 -7.48 -10.36 13.03
C ILE A 158 -7.46 -9.35 14.17
N PHE A 159 -8.52 -9.31 14.94
CA PHE A 159 -8.66 -8.44 16.09
C PHE A 159 -8.78 -9.26 17.38
N SER A 160 -8.17 -8.78 18.46
CA SER A 160 -8.20 -9.43 19.77
C SER A 160 -9.52 -9.18 20.49
N SER A 161 -10.19 -8.08 20.16
CA SER A 161 -11.50 -7.72 20.74
C SER A 161 -12.33 -6.85 19.78
N LYS A 162 -13.63 -6.75 20.08
CA LYS A 162 -14.56 -5.86 19.38
C LYS A 162 -14.13 -4.39 19.51
N GLU A 163 -13.61 -4.01 20.68
CA GLU A 163 -13.12 -2.66 20.95
C GLU A 163 -11.90 -2.32 20.09
N GLU A 164 -11.01 -3.29 19.84
CA GLU A 164 -9.87 -3.11 18.93
C GLU A 164 -10.34 -2.87 17.49
N LEU A 165 -11.29 -3.68 17.01
CA LEU A 165 -11.89 -3.49 15.69
C LEU A 165 -12.53 -2.11 15.56
N LEU A 166 -13.37 -1.73 16.53
CA LEU A 166 -14.08 -0.45 16.50
C LEU A 166 -13.11 0.75 16.56
N ARG A 167 -12.04 0.69 17.36
CA ARG A 167 -10.99 1.71 17.36
C ARG A 167 -10.28 1.81 16.01
N ARG A 168 -10.02 0.68 15.36
CA ARG A 168 -9.36 0.65 14.05
C ARG A 168 -10.18 1.35 12.97
N VAL A 169 -11.50 1.18 13.00
CA VAL A 169 -12.39 1.75 11.99
C VAL A 169 -12.99 3.11 12.40
N ALA A 170 -12.78 3.56 13.63
CA ALA A 170 -13.34 4.82 14.12
C ALA A 170 -13.05 6.05 13.23
N PRO A 171 -11.84 6.23 12.68
CA PRO A 171 -11.52 7.34 11.78
C PRO A 171 -12.30 7.31 10.46
N LEU A 172 -12.86 6.15 10.07
CA LEU A 172 -13.56 5.95 8.80
C LEU A 172 -15.03 6.37 8.85
N GLY A 173 -15.53 6.76 10.02
CA GLY A 173 -16.87 7.30 10.21
C GLY A 173 -17.89 6.31 10.80
N PRO A 174 -19.09 6.82 11.15
CA PRO A 174 -20.09 6.07 11.90
C PRO A 174 -20.66 4.86 11.14
N GLU A 175 -20.88 4.99 9.84
CA GLU A 175 -21.41 3.90 9.01
C GLU A 175 -20.48 2.69 9.02
N VAL A 176 -19.17 2.91 8.87
CA VAL A 176 -18.16 1.85 8.91
C VAL A 176 -18.10 1.21 10.30
N GLN A 177 -18.24 2.01 11.38
CA GLN A 177 -18.31 1.48 12.73
C GLN A 177 -19.55 0.59 12.94
N ASP A 178 -20.69 0.96 12.39
CA ASP A 178 -21.91 0.15 12.48
C ASP A 178 -21.78 -1.16 11.71
N ASN A 179 -21.23 -1.12 10.50
CA ASN A 179 -20.89 -2.31 9.73
C ASN A 179 -19.94 -3.24 10.49
N ALA A 180 -18.93 -2.68 11.15
CA ALA A 180 -17.96 -3.44 11.94
C ALA A 180 -18.60 -4.07 13.19
N ARG A 181 -19.55 -3.40 13.85
CA ARG A 181 -20.33 -3.97 14.97
C ARG A 181 -21.17 -5.17 14.51
N VAL A 182 -21.90 -5.00 13.40
CA VAL A 182 -22.72 -6.06 12.81
C VAL A 182 -21.85 -7.26 12.41
N TRP A 183 -20.71 -7.01 11.79
CA TRP A 183 -19.77 -8.07 11.42
C TRP A 183 -19.29 -8.84 12.66
N ALA A 184 -18.79 -8.12 13.69
CA ALA A 184 -18.27 -8.75 14.91
C ALA A 184 -19.28 -9.62 15.64
N GLU A 185 -20.57 -9.30 15.55
CA GLU A 185 -21.65 -10.05 16.18
C GLU A 185 -22.05 -11.31 15.40
N ARG A 186 -21.90 -11.29 14.08
CA ARG A 186 -22.33 -12.39 13.19
C ARG A 186 -21.21 -13.31 12.78
N GLU A 187 -20.07 -12.74 12.41
CA GLU A 187 -18.96 -13.44 11.74
C GLU A 187 -17.70 -13.51 12.64
N GLY A 188 -17.68 -12.75 13.75
CA GLY A 188 -16.57 -12.72 14.69
C GLY A 188 -15.49 -11.68 14.37
N LEU A 189 -14.29 -11.91 14.88
CA LEU A 189 -13.18 -10.94 14.86
C LEU A 189 -12.08 -11.27 13.82
N ARG A 190 -12.35 -12.22 12.95
CA ARG A 190 -11.49 -12.58 11.81
C ARG A 190 -12.21 -12.18 10.53
N ILE A 191 -11.69 -11.15 9.87
CA ILE A 191 -12.32 -10.59 8.67
C ILE A 191 -11.47 -10.99 7.47
N PRO A 192 -12.01 -11.80 6.55
CA PRO A 192 -11.27 -12.17 5.36
C PRO A 192 -10.83 -10.94 4.57
N MET A 193 -9.58 -10.98 4.12
CA MET A 193 -8.97 -9.93 3.30
C MET A 193 -8.41 -10.56 2.04
N VAL A 194 -8.75 -10.00 0.90
CA VAL A 194 -8.10 -10.32 -0.37
C VAL A 194 -7.29 -9.10 -0.78
N TYR A 195 -6.05 -9.33 -1.17
CA TYR A 195 -5.17 -8.30 -1.71
C TYR A 195 -4.51 -8.80 -2.99
N ARG A 196 -4.04 -7.87 -3.78
CA ARG A 196 -3.53 -8.16 -5.11
C ARG A 196 -2.23 -7.38 -5.35
N PHE A 197 -1.31 -8.03 -6.08
CA PHE A 197 -0.12 -7.39 -6.59
C PHE A 197 -0.17 -7.33 -8.10
N ALA A 198 0.31 -6.23 -8.67
CA ALA A 198 0.48 -6.09 -10.10
C ALA A 198 1.79 -5.38 -10.42
N LEU A 199 2.46 -5.82 -11.47
CA LEU A 199 3.66 -5.20 -12.01
C LEU A 199 3.34 -4.58 -13.37
N LEU A 200 3.66 -3.30 -13.52
CA LEU A 200 3.55 -2.57 -14.77
C LEU A 200 4.95 -2.12 -15.24
N LYS A 201 5.09 -1.96 -16.55
CA LYS A 201 6.29 -1.35 -17.13
C LYS A 201 6.19 0.17 -17.06
N GLY A 202 7.23 0.81 -16.57
CA GLY A 202 7.39 2.26 -16.68
C GLY A 202 7.67 2.70 -18.11
N LEU A 203 7.57 4.00 -18.34
CA LEU A 203 7.98 4.58 -19.61
C LEU A 203 9.52 4.56 -19.65
N SER A 204 10.08 3.78 -20.56
CA SER A 204 11.52 3.83 -20.85
C SER A 204 11.82 5.25 -21.31
N GLY A 205 12.70 5.96 -20.59
CA GLY A 205 13.20 7.25 -21.07
C GLY A 205 13.88 7.01 -22.41
N SER A 206 13.39 7.65 -23.46
CA SER A 206 14.06 7.79 -24.74
C SER A 206 15.28 8.70 -24.58
#